data_32c61f732d5d48c37b785ec28716da55
#
_entry.id   32c61f732d5d48c37b785ec28716da55
#
_cell.length_a   1.000
_cell.length_b   1.000
_cell.length_c   1.000
_cell.angle_alpha   90.00
_cell.angle_beta   90.00
_cell.angle_gamma   90.00
#
_symmetry.space_group_name_H-M   'P 1'
#
loop_
_entity.id
_entity.type
_entity.pdbx_description
1 polymer ?
#
loop_
_entity_poly.entity_id
_entity_poly.type
_entity_poly.pdbx_seq_one_letter_code
_entity_poly.pdbx_strand_id
1 'polypeptide(L)'
;MASKKVTKYDLADSIYRESHCDRADILFVVDKFLEGIKSSLSCGSTIELRGFGTFEPRLRKGREKARNPKTGEIVSMAPHYVAAFRAGKDLKQTLYSLEIKDE
;
A
#
# COMPACT_ATOMS: atom_id res chain seq x y z
N MET A 1 -8.59 -2.76 -20.96
CA MET A 1 -7.11 -2.65 -20.93
C MET A 1 -6.59 -2.92 -19.53
N ALA A 2 -5.63 -3.80 -19.40
CA ALA A 2 -5.06 -4.12 -18.11
C ALA A 2 -4.29 -2.93 -17.56
N SER A 3 -4.36 -2.73 -16.25
CA SER A 3 -3.58 -1.68 -15.63
C SER A 3 -2.11 -2.07 -15.59
N LYS A 4 -1.26 -1.08 -15.72
CA LYS A 4 0.18 -1.30 -15.68
C LYS A 4 0.62 -1.46 -14.23
N LYS A 5 1.43 -2.46 -13.99
CA LYS A 5 2.01 -2.67 -12.67
C LYS A 5 3.29 -1.85 -12.56
N VAL A 6 3.37 -1.02 -11.53
CA VAL A 6 4.54 -0.20 -11.25
C VAL A 6 5.22 -0.76 -10.01
N THR A 7 6.51 -1.05 -10.12
CA THR A 7 7.27 -1.62 -9.02
C THR A 7 8.12 -0.57 -8.33
N LYS A 8 8.69 -0.95 -7.19
CA LYS A 8 9.63 -0.11 -6.46
C LYS A 8 10.78 0.34 -7.37
N TYR A 9 11.25 -0.56 -8.22
CA TYR A 9 12.39 -0.26 -9.09
C TYR A 9 12.00 0.74 -10.18
N ASP A 10 10.76 0.66 -10.66
CA ASP A 10 10.27 1.64 -11.63
C ASP A 10 10.23 3.03 -11.03
N LEU A 11 9.79 3.12 -9.78
CA LEU A 11 9.74 4.41 -9.08
C LEU A 11 11.14 4.94 -8.81
N ALA A 12 12.06 4.05 -8.43
CA ALA A 12 13.45 4.45 -8.20
C ALA A 12 14.11 4.97 -9.49
N ASP A 13 13.81 4.33 -10.62
CA ASP A 13 14.32 4.78 -11.90
C ASP A 13 13.82 6.19 -12.24
N SER A 14 12.56 6.45 -11.94
CA SER A 14 11.98 7.77 -12.15
C SER A 14 12.70 8.83 -11.32
N ILE A 15 12.97 8.51 -10.06
CA ILE A 15 13.71 9.42 -9.18
C ILE A 15 15.12 9.66 -9.70
N TYR A 16 15.77 8.61 -10.18
CA TYR A 16 17.12 8.71 -10.72
C TYR A 16 17.16 9.67 -11.92
N ARG A 17 16.19 9.54 -12.82
CA ARG A 17 16.13 10.39 -14.01
C ARG A 17 15.93 11.87 -13.67
N GLU A 18 15.18 12.15 -12.60
CA GLU A 18 14.88 13.53 -12.22
C GLU A 18 15.97 14.16 -11.36
N SER A 19 16.59 13.36 -10.50
CA SER A 19 17.46 13.90 -9.44
C SER A 19 18.95 13.78 -9.74
N HIS A 20 19.32 12.80 -10.57
CA HIS A 20 20.72 12.47 -10.83
C HIS A 20 21.48 12.01 -9.60
N CYS A 21 20.75 11.59 -8.56
CA CYS A 21 21.36 10.98 -7.40
C CYS A 21 21.85 9.58 -7.73
N ASP A 22 22.82 9.09 -6.96
CA ASP A 22 23.33 7.73 -7.15
C ASP A 22 22.18 6.74 -7.00
N ARG A 23 22.06 5.82 -7.97
CA ARG A 23 20.97 4.85 -7.98
C ARG A 23 20.95 3.97 -6.75
N ALA A 24 22.13 3.56 -6.29
CA ALA A 24 22.21 2.73 -5.09
C ALA A 24 21.71 3.48 -3.86
N ASP A 25 22.02 4.78 -3.80
CA ASP A 25 21.54 5.62 -2.70
C ASP A 25 20.03 5.78 -2.75
N ILE A 26 19.47 5.94 -3.94
CA ILE A 26 18.02 6.06 -4.09
C ILE A 26 17.33 4.79 -3.58
N LEU A 27 17.82 3.62 -4.00
CA LEU A 27 17.25 2.36 -3.57
C LEU A 27 17.38 2.16 -2.07
N PHE A 28 18.50 2.58 -1.51
CA PHE A 28 18.71 2.49 -0.06
C PHE A 28 17.67 3.32 0.69
N VAL A 29 17.48 4.58 0.26
CA VAL A 29 16.53 5.47 0.91
C VAL A 29 15.09 4.96 0.75
N VAL A 30 14.73 4.52 -0.44
CA VAL A 30 13.39 3.98 -0.70
C VAL A 30 13.13 2.76 0.19
N ASP A 31 14.10 1.85 0.27
CA ASP A 31 13.95 0.65 1.10
C ASP A 31 13.82 1.01 2.58
N LYS A 32 14.62 1.96 3.04
CA LYS A 32 14.56 2.38 4.45
C LYS A 32 13.24 3.06 4.77
N PHE A 33 12.72 3.85 3.84
CA PHE A 33 11.43 4.50 4.02
C PHE A 33 10.31 3.45 4.15
N LEU A 34 10.31 2.46 3.28
CA LEU A 34 9.31 1.39 3.33
C LEU A 34 9.44 0.54 4.58
N GLU A 35 10.68 0.27 5.02
CA GLU A 35 10.91 -0.44 6.27
C GLU A 35 10.37 0.33 7.46
N GLY A 36 10.53 1.66 7.43
CA GLY A 36 10.00 2.50 8.49
C GLY A 36 8.49 2.43 8.58
N ILE A 37 7.82 2.46 7.43
CA ILE A 37 6.37 2.32 7.39
C ILE A 37 5.95 0.97 7.95
N LYS A 38 6.60 -0.10 7.50
CA LYS A 38 6.31 -1.45 7.95
C LYS A 38 6.50 -1.61 9.46
N SER A 39 7.61 -1.08 9.95
CA SER A 39 7.94 -1.17 11.38
C SER A 39 6.93 -0.42 12.23
N SER A 40 6.55 0.78 11.80
CA SER A 40 5.57 1.59 12.55
C SER A 40 4.23 0.91 12.60
N LEU A 41 3.77 0.35 11.48
CA LEU A 41 2.50 -0.39 11.45
C LEU A 41 2.55 -1.62 12.36
N SER A 42 3.70 -2.30 12.37
CA SER A 42 3.87 -3.49 13.21
C SER A 42 3.79 -3.16 14.70
N CYS A 43 4.11 -1.94 15.07
CA CYS A 43 4.00 -1.46 16.44
C CYS A 43 2.64 -0.85 16.75
N GLY A 44 1.71 -0.91 15.82
CA GLY A 44 0.36 -0.39 16.02
C GLY A 44 0.21 1.10 15.76
N SER A 45 1.22 1.72 15.15
CA SER A 45 1.19 3.15 14.90
C SER A 45 0.49 3.49 13.60
N THR A 46 -0.08 4.68 13.56
CA THR A 46 -0.65 5.26 12.35
C THR A 46 0.39 6.16 11.72
N ILE A 47 0.54 6.11 10.40
CA ILE A 47 1.52 6.92 9.69
C ILE A 47 0.79 7.88 8.79
N GLU A 48 0.87 9.16 9.08
CA GLU A 48 0.27 10.20 8.26
C GLU A 48 1.34 10.78 7.34
N LEU A 49 1.13 10.63 6.03
CA LEU A 49 2.01 11.23 5.04
C LEU A 49 1.27 12.37 4.40
N ARG A 50 1.55 13.58 4.88
CA ARG A 50 0.85 14.77 4.48
C ARG A 50 0.90 14.95 2.96
N GLY A 51 -0.26 15.21 2.37
CA GLY A 51 -0.38 15.37 0.92
C GLY A 51 -0.52 14.07 0.17
N PHE A 52 -0.44 12.94 0.86
CA PHE A 52 -0.55 11.63 0.21
C PHE A 52 -1.66 10.79 0.83
N GLY A 53 -1.54 10.48 2.11
CA GLY A 53 -2.54 9.67 2.77
C GLY A 53 -2.05 9.13 4.08
N THR A 54 -2.83 8.22 4.65
CA THR A 54 -2.56 7.68 5.97
C THR A 54 -2.58 6.15 5.92
N PHE A 55 -1.55 5.54 6.46
CA PHE A 55 -1.50 4.09 6.67
C PHE A 55 -1.85 3.82 8.12
N GLU A 56 -2.71 2.84 8.35
CA GLU A 56 -3.11 2.50 9.71
C GLU A 56 -3.37 1.00 9.85
N PRO A 57 -3.07 0.43 11.02
CA PRO A 57 -3.50 -0.93 11.28
C PRO A 57 -4.99 -0.91 11.55
N ARG A 58 -5.73 -1.76 10.88
CA ARG A 58 -7.18 -1.83 11.02
C ARG A 58 -7.57 -3.23 11.45
N LEU A 59 -8.38 -3.29 12.51
CA LEU A 59 -8.82 -4.57 13.03
C LEU A 59 -9.89 -5.17 12.12
N ARG A 60 -9.66 -6.40 11.72
CA ARG A 60 -10.65 -7.18 10.99
C ARG A 60 -11.29 -8.17 11.94
N LYS A 61 -12.61 -8.22 11.97
CA LYS A 61 -13.31 -9.18 12.78
C LYS A 61 -13.07 -10.58 12.22
N GLY A 62 -12.94 -11.54 13.11
CA GLY A 62 -12.82 -12.91 12.68
C GLY A 62 -14.14 -13.46 12.18
N ARG A 63 -14.08 -14.60 11.56
CA ARG A 63 -15.26 -15.34 11.11
C ARG A 63 -15.12 -16.78 11.55
N GLU A 64 -16.19 -17.31 12.11
CA GLU A 64 -16.19 -18.71 12.48
C GLU A 64 -16.28 -19.61 11.25
N LYS A 65 -16.97 -19.14 10.21
CA LYS A 65 -17.16 -19.89 8.99
C LYS A 65 -16.85 -19.01 7.78
N ALA A 66 -15.62 -19.05 7.34
CA ALA A 66 -15.21 -18.37 6.12
C ALA A 66 -14.90 -19.44 5.08
N ARG A 67 -15.26 -19.18 3.84
CA ARG A 67 -15.03 -20.14 2.76
C ARG A 67 -13.76 -19.77 2.01
N ASN A 68 -12.88 -20.76 1.88
CA ASN A 68 -11.67 -20.58 1.09
C ASN A 68 -12.04 -20.62 -0.41
N PRO A 69 -11.86 -19.52 -1.15
CA PRO A 69 -12.29 -19.48 -2.55
C PRO A 69 -11.55 -20.47 -3.45
N LYS A 70 -10.38 -20.93 -3.05
CA LYS A 70 -9.63 -21.89 -3.87
C LYS A 70 -10.10 -23.32 -3.69
N THR A 71 -10.42 -23.70 -2.46
CA THR A 71 -10.78 -25.08 -2.17
C THR A 71 -12.26 -25.27 -1.81
N GLY A 72 -12.94 -24.19 -1.50
CA GLY A 72 -14.31 -24.27 -1.04
C GLY A 72 -14.46 -24.71 0.41
N GLU A 73 -13.35 -24.95 1.08
CA GLU A 73 -13.38 -25.35 2.47
C GLU A 73 -13.81 -24.22 3.38
N ILE A 74 -14.53 -24.59 4.44
CA ILE A 74 -14.94 -23.65 5.46
C ILE A 74 -13.83 -23.63 6.52
N VAL A 75 -13.26 -22.44 6.75
CA VAL A 75 -12.20 -22.28 7.73
C VAL A 75 -12.55 -21.17 8.70
N SER A 76 -12.00 -21.24 9.89
CA SER A 76 -12.16 -20.19 10.88
C SER A 76 -11.09 -19.14 10.70
N MET A 77 -11.46 -17.86 10.88
CA MET A 77 -10.49 -16.76 10.84
C MET A 77 -10.57 -16.00 12.14
N ALA A 78 -9.46 -15.93 12.85
CA ALA A 78 -9.37 -15.17 14.08
C ALA A 78 -9.33 -13.67 13.76
N PRO A 79 -9.76 -12.81 14.69
CA PRO A 79 -9.57 -11.37 14.52
C PRO A 79 -8.08 -11.06 14.35
N HIS A 80 -7.79 -10.12 13.45
CA HIS A 80 -6.40 -9.75 13.19
C HIS A 80 -6.33 -8.36 12.60
N TYR A 81 -5.15 -7.77 12.64
CA TYR A 81 -4.94 -6.45 12.06
C TYR A 81 -4.43 -6.56 10.63
N VAL A 82 -4.89 -5.66 9.80
CA VAL A 82 -4.41 -5.55 8.43
C VAL A 82 -3.94 -4.13 8.21
N ALA A 83 -3.03 -3.96 7.25
CA ALA A 83 -2.59 -2.63 6.86
C ALA A 83 -3.65 -2.01 5.96
N ALA A 84 -4.12 -0.83 6.31
CA ALA A 84 -5.11 -0.11 5.52
C ALA A 84 -4.53 1.23 5.11
N PHE A 85 -4.86 1.67 3.91
CA PHE A 85 -4.44 2.95 3.40
C PHE A 85 -5.67 3.80 3.10
N ARG A 86 -5.64 5.05 3.59
CA ARG A 86 -6.68 6.03 3.34
C ARG A 86 -6.07 7.18 2.58
N ALA A 87 -6.54 7.40 1.35
CA ALA A 87 -6.03 8.47 0.52
C ALA A 87 -6.31 9.83 1.16
N GLY A 88 -5.35 10.74 1.05
CA GLY A 88 -5.55 12.10 1.47
C GLY A 88 -6.41 12.88 0.48
N LYS A 89 -6.73 14.12 0.83
CA LYS A 89 -7.63 14.93 0.04
C LYS A 89 -7.16 15.10 -1.41
N ASP A 90 -5.89 15.43 -1.58
CA ASP A 90 -5.35 15.68 -2.91
C ASP A 90 -5.39 14.42 -3.78
N LEU A 91 -5.00 13.29 -3.22
CA LEU A 91 -5.02 12.04 -3.95
C LEU A 91 -6.44 11.61 -4.30
N LYS A 92 -7.38 11.82 -3.38
CA LYS A 92 -8.79 11.54 -3.65
C LYS A 92 -9.30 12.33 -4.84
N GLN A 93 -8.98 13.62 -4.88
CA GLN A 93 -9.42 14.47 -5.98
C GLN A 93 -8.84 14.02 -7.32
N THR A 94 -7.57 13.65 -7.32
CA THR A 94 -6.93 13.16 -8.52
C THR A 94 -7.61 11.88 -9.01
N LEU A 95 -7.93 10.98 -8.10
CA LEU A 95 -8.56 9.72 -8.45
C LEU A 95 -9.99 9.91 -8.95
N TYR A 96 -10.67 10.96 -8.51
CA TYR A 96 -12.01 11.27 -9.02
C TYR A 96 -11.98 11.55 -10.51
N SER A 97 -10.87 12.06 -11.01
CA SER A 97 -10.70 12.35 -12.43
C SER A 97 -10.29 11.14 -13.24
N LEU A 98 -10.03 10.03 -12.58
CA LEU A 98 -9.63 8.82 -13.27
C LEU A 98 -10.81 8.25 -14.05
N GLU A 99 -10.60 8.00 -15.32
CA GLU A 99 -11.64 7.51 -16.20
C GLU A 99 -12.05 6.08 -15.82
N ILE A 100 -13.36 5.86 -15.69
CA ILE A 100 -13.88 4.54 -15.40
C ILE A 100 -13.90 3.73 -16.70
N LYS A 101 -13.30 2.56 -16.65
CA LYS A 101 -13.24 1.67 -17.81
C LYS A 101 -14.10 0.44 -17.55
N ASP A 102 -14.92 0.12 -18.52
CA ASP A 102 -15.74 -1.10 -18.48
C ASP A 102 -14.88 -2.29 -18.87
N GLU A 103 -15.08 -3.38 -18.18
CA GLU A 103 -14.36 -4.61 -18.46
C GLU A 103 -15.09 -5.42 -19.53
#